data_68bc2a64793947e1c0b0f5b4a48a8ba8
#
_entry.id   68bc2a64793947e1c0b0f5b4a48a8ba8
#
_cell.length_a   1.000
_cell.length_b   1.000
_cell.length_c   1.000
_cell.angle_alpha   90.00
_cell.angle_beta   90.00
_cell.angle_gamma   90.00
#
_symmetry.space_group_name_H-M   'P 1'
#
loop_
_entity.id
_entity.type
_entity.pdbx_description
1 polymer ?
#
loop_
_entity_poly.entity_id
_entity_poly.type
_entity_poly.pdbx_seq_one_letter_code
_entity_poly.pdbx_strand_id
1 'polypeptide(L)'
;MKKIVFVWFIFCFFSLFGILFGENKKRDEIVINQDTSLIDIPTASVGDRGNFNIKTRFYSGGGVLVYMNVGVIDQLNLGASFMVDNLIGYNDTVKLIRPEMQIKFRFYDGGYYIPSLSLGYDGQGYFYDRELKKYMQKGKGLYFVGTKEIILPNLMAHLGLNIPDYDDGYLYSFVGFNYNLEDKINLMLELDNMFHSDYKSRFNFGIRFNITSDFNFDIALRNIGRNSKFRNGESDKMERIVQFNTSFYLGEF
;
A
#
# COMPACT_ATOMS: atom_id res chain seq x y z
N MET A 1 -0.16 14.89 28.20
CA MET A 1 -1.21 15.13 27.19
C MET A 1 -1.13 14.19 25.97
N LYS A 2 0.05 13.92 25.37
CA LYS A 2 0.16 13.04 24.18
C LYS A 2 -0.34 11.59 24.36
N LYS A 3 -0.22 11.00 25.55
CA LYS A 3 -0.68 9.63 25.83
C LYS A 3 -2.22 9.48 25.89
N ILE A 4 -2.93 10.50 26.34
CA ILE A 4 -4.40 10.49 26.45
C ILE A 4 -5.03 10.62 25.04
N VAL A 5 -4.44 11.40 24.15
CA VAL A 5 -4.91 11.55 22.76
C VAL A 5 -4.79 10.22 22.00
N PHE A 6 -3.72 9.44 22.28
CA PHE A 6 -3.50 8.13 21.65
C PHE A 6 -4.56 7.09 22.07
N VAL A 7 -4.92 7.05 23.35
CA VAL A 7 -5.96 6.15 23.85
C VAL A 7 -7.34 6.52 23.32
N TRP A 8 -7.65 7.83 23.22
CA TRP A 8 -8.88 8.32 22.61
C TRP A 8 -8.96 8.02 21.11
N PHE A 9 -7.84 8.09 20.40
CA PHE A 9 -7.78 7.74 18.97
C PHE A 9 -8.04 6.25 18.74
N ILE A 10 -7.48 5.35 19.56
CA ILE A 10 -7.76 3.91 19.52
C ILE A 10 -9.23 3.65 19.83
N PHE A 11 -9.79 4.31 20.85
CA PHE A 11 -11.19 4.12 21.22
C PHE A 11 -12.17 4.65 20.16
N CYS A 12 -11.90 5.81 19.56
CA CYS A 12 -12.66 6.33 18.42
C CYS A 12 -12.50 5.45 17.16
N PHE A 13 -11.33 4.84 16.95
CA PHE A 13 -11.08 3.88 15.89
C PHE A 13 -12.00 2.66 16.00
N PHE A 14 -12.06 2.05 17.17
CA PHE A 14 -12.96 0.92 17.41
C PHE A 14 -14.44 1.29 17.42
N SER A 15 -14.82 2.48 17.88
CA SER A 15 -16.21 2.92 17.89
C SER A 15 -16.74 3.31 16.50
N LEU A 16 -15.91 3.94 15.65
CA LEU A 16 -16.26 4.22 14.24
C LEU A 16 -16.44 2.92 13.43
N PHE A 17 -15.59 1.92 13.67
CA PHE A 17 -15.76 0.60 13.08
C PHE A 17 -17.05 -0.11 13.57
N GLY A 18 -17.47 0.11 14.81
CA GLY A 18 -18.70 -0.47 15.37
C GLY A 18 -20.00 0.08 14.76
N ILE A 19 -19.99 1.30 14.23
CA ILE A 19 -21.19 1.99 13.71
C ILE A 19 -21.44 1.67 12.21
N LEU A 20 -20.45 1.16 11.49
CA LEU A 20 -20.52 0.92 10.04
C LEU A 20 -21.01 -0.49 9.65
N PHE A 21 -21.49 -1.29 10.58
CA PHE A 21 -21.80 -2.70 10.33
C PHE A 21 -23.26 -2.92 9.91
N GLY A 22 -23.47 -2.99 8.60
CA GLY A 22 -24.67 -3.58 8.01
C GLY A 22 -24.53 -5.12 7.92
N GLU A 23 -25.68 -5.81 7.97
CA GLU A 23 -25.79 -7.28 7.89
C GLU A 23 -25.12 -7.84 6.62
N ASN A 24 -24.01 -8.56 6.78
CA ASN A 24 -23.44 -9.34 5.69
C ASN A 24 -23.98 -10.78 5.72
N LYS A 25 -24.82 -11.11 4.74
CA LYS A 25 -25.20 -12.47 4.40
C LYS A 25 -23.93 -13.28 4.07
N LYS A 26 -23.77 -14.50 4.61
CA LYS A 26 -22.79 -15.48 4.15
C LYS A 26 -22.83 -15.55 2.63
N ARG A 27 -21.80 -15.07 1.95
CA ARG A 27 -21.54 -15.40 0.56
C ARG A 27 -20.66 -16.63 0.52
N ASP A 28 -20.99 -17.54 -0.38
CA ASP A 28 -20.10 -18.60 -0.80
C ASP A 28 -18.76 -17.94 -1.20
N GLU A 29 -17.65 -18.52 -0.73
CA GLU A 29 -16.29 -18.00 -0.93
C GLU A 29 -15.99 -17.80 -2.42
N ILE A 30 -16.28 -16.62 -2.92
CA ILE A 30 -15.62 -16.15 -4.12
C ILE A 30 -14.22 -15.76 -3.62
N VAL A 31 -13.22 -16.52 -4.01
CA VAL A 31 -11.80 -16.20 -3.79
C VAL A 31 -11.53 -14.91 -4.58
N ILE A 32 -11.90 -13.78 -4.02
CA ILE A 32 -11.45 -12.48 -4.50
C ILE A 32 -9.96 -12.49 -4.20
N ASN A 33 -9.15 -12.43 -5.26
CA ASN A 33 -7.71 -12.26 -5.13
C ASN A 33 -7.50 -10.96 -4.33
N GLN A 34 -7.28 -11.10 -3.02
CA GLN A 34 -7.30 -9.95 -2.12
C GLN A 34 -6.03 -9.16 -2.35
N ASP A 35 -6.18 -7.98 -2.88
CA ASP A 35 -5.06 -7.07 -3.14
C ASP A 35 -4.23 -6.83 -1.88
N THR A 36 -2.97 -7.20 -1.90
CA THR A 36 -2.05 -7.01 -0.77
C THR A 36 -1.69 -5.54 -0.54
N SER A 37 -1.91 -4.69 -1.53
CA SER A 37 -1.77 -3.23 -1.44
C SER A 37 -2.68 -2.57 -2.48
N LEU A 38 -3.10 -1.35 -2.23
CA LEU A 38 -3.70 -0.49 -3.25
C LEU A 38 -2.61 0.15 -4.12
N ILE A 39 -2.56 1.47 -4.22
CA ILE A 39 -1.49 2.18 -4.95
C ILE A 39 -0.23 2.20 -4.08
N ASP A 40 -0.25 2.92 -2.94
CA ASP A 40 0.88 3.09 -2.03
C ASP A 40 0.62 2.57 -0.62
N ILE A 41 -0.64 2.39 -0.23
CA ILE A 41 -0.96 1.90 1.11
C ILE A 41 -1.12 0.37 1.12
N PRO A 42 -0.66 -0.30 2.18
CA PRO A 42 -0.89 -1.72 2.38
C PRO A 42 -2.35 -1.99 2.78
N THR A 43 -2.84 -3.16 2.45
CA THR A 43 -4.05 -3.77 3.00
C THR A 43 -3.69 -4.80 4.06
N ALA A 44 -4.66 -5.35 4.78
CA ALA A 44 -4.41 -6.47 5.69
C ALA A 44 -4.28 -7.83 4.98
N SER A 45 -4.50 -7.87 3.66
CA SER A 45 -4.42 -9.11 2.89
C SER A 45 -2.98 -9.56 2.67
N VAL A 46 -2.78 -10.86 2.67
CA VAL A 46 -1.54 -11.56 2.34
C VAL A 46 -1.82 -12.56 1.21
N GLY A 47 -0.82 -12.91 0.43
CA GLY A 47 -0.93 -13.99 -0.55
C GLY A 47 -0.90 -15.34 0.14
N ASP A 48 -1.56 -16.32 -0.48
CA ASP A 48 -1.58 -17.71 -0.01
C ASP A 48 -0.17 -18.32 -0.05
N ARG A 49 0.03 -19.40 0.74
CA ARG A 49 1.29 -20.15 0.73
C ARG A 49 1.63 -20.62 -0.67
N GLY A 50 2.88 -20.41 -1.09
CA GLY A 50 3.36 -20.75 -2.44
C GLY A 50 2.95 -19.77 -3.54
N ASN A 51 2.15 -18.76 -3.26
CA ASN A 51 1.83 -17.72 -4.22
C ASN A 51 3.01 -16.73 -4.32
N PHE A 52 3.53 -16.56 -5.53
CA PHE A 52 4.58 -15.61 -5.87
C PHE A 52 4.00 -14.49 -6.71
N ASN A 53 4.15 -13.26 -6.26
CA ASN A 53 3.62 -12.07 -6.93
C ASN A 53 4.77 -11.16 -7.37
N ILE A 54 4.74 -10.74 -8.63
CA ILE A 54 5.61 -9.71 -9.20
C ILE A 54 4.75 -8.50 -9.55
N LYS A 55 5.14 -7.35 -9.02
CA LYS A 55 4.54 -6.05 -9.33
C LYS A 55 5.58 -5.17 -9.98
N THR A 56 5.37 -4.78 -11.22
CA THR A 56 6.25 -3.86 -11.96
C THR A 56 5.56 -2.53 -12.15
N ARG A 57 6.14 -1.48 -11.61
CA ARG A 57 5.61 -0.11 -11.64
C ARG A 57 6.50 0.80 -12.45
N PHE A 58 5.89 1.53 -13.37
CA PHE A 58 6.51 2.63 -14.11
C PHE A 58 6.00 3.95 -13.51
N TYR A 59 6.93 4.84 -13.19
CA TYR A 59 6.61 6.12 -12.55
C TYR A 59 7.32 7.30 -13.24
N SER A 60 6.97 8.52 -12.84
CA SER A 60 7.47 9.74 -13.45
C SER A 60 8.99 9.82 -13.44
N GLY A 61 9.58 10.41 -14.49
CA GLY A 61 11.03 10.47 -14.67
C GLY A 61 11.63 9.21 -15.30
N GLY A 62 10.80 8.31 -15.85
CA GLY A 62 11.29 7.08 -16.49
C GLY A 62 11.82 6.03 -15.51
N GLY A 63 11.38 6.09 -14.27
CA GLY A 63 11.74 5.12 -13.26
C GLY A 63 10.95 3.82 -13.36
N VAL A 64 11.57 2.73 -12.94
CA VAL A 64 10.97 1.39 -12.85
C VAL A 64 11.22 0.82 -11.46
N LEU A 65 10.15 0.34 -10.83
CA LEU A 65 10.18 -0.28 -9.52
C LEU A 65 9.54 -1.67 -9.63
N VAL A 66 10.27 -2.68 -9.24
CA VAL A 66 9.83 -4.07 -9.21
C VAL A 66 9.72 -4.53 -7.77
N TYR A 67 8.55 -5.02 -7.38
CA TYR A 67 8.33 -5.76 -6.14
C TYR A 67 8.19 -7.25 -6.44
N MET A 68 8.78 -8.07 -5.62
CA MET A 68 8.65 -9.52 -5.63
C MET A 68 8.25 -9.97 -4.23
N ASN A 69 7.13 -10.66 -4.13
CA ASN A 69 6.59 -11.12 -2.86
C ASN A 69 6.21 -12.61 -2.96
N VAL A 70 6.39 -13.33 -1.88
CA VAL A 70 6.03 -14.75 -1.76
C VAL A 70 5.27 -14.98 -0.46
N GLY A 71 4.16 -15.71 -0.55
CA GLY A 71 3.46 -16.29 0.60
C GLY A 71 4.26 -17.49 1.12
N VAL A 72 4.85 -17.33 2.30
CA VAL A 72 5.66 -18.40 2.93
C VAL A 72 4.75 -19.37 3.69
N ILE A 73 3.78 -18.80 4.41
CA ILE A 73 2.65 -19.49 5.03
C ILE A 73 1.42 -18.60 4.83
N ASP A 74 0.23 -19.13 5.09
CA ASP A 74 -1.06 -18.43 4.84
C ASP A 74 -1.21 -17.07 5.54
N GLN A 75 -0.38 -16.79 6.52
CA GLN A 75 -0.39 -15.53 7.25
C GLN A 75 0.86 -14.65 7.01
N LEU A 76 1.90 -15.13 6.31
CA LEU A 76 3.18 -14.44 6.21
C LEU A 76 3.66 -14.30 4.77
N ASN A 77 3.82 -13.05 4.35
CA ASN A 77 4.50 -12.71 3.10
C ASN A 77 5.86 -12.11 3.36
N LEU A 78 6.82 -12.55 2.57
CA LEU A 78 8.15 -11.94 2.46
C LEU A 78 8.33 -11.36 1.07
N GLY A 79 9.05 -10.25 0.97
CA GLY A 79 9.29 -9.61 -0.31
C GLY A 79 10.58 -8.80 -0.36
N ALA A 80 10.92 -8.45 -1.59
CA ALA A 80 11.98 -7.51 -1.90
C ALA A 80 11.56 -6.59 -3.02
N SER A 81 12.14 -5.39 -3.05
CA SER A 81 11.92 -4.44 -4.14
C SER A 81 13.24 -3.95 -4.72
N PHE A 82 13.22 -3.65 -6.00
CA PHE A 82 14.34 -3.15 -6.77
C PHE A 82 13.88 -1.94 -7.57
N MET A 83 14.58 -0.83 -7.42
CA MET A 83 14.22 0.43 -8.04
C MET A 83 15.36 0.93 -8.93
N VAL A 84 15.00 1.37 -10.13
CA VAL A 84 15.91 1.97 -11.08
C VAL A 84 15.32 3.30 -11.55
N ASP A 85 15.98 4.41 -11.27
CA ASP A 85 15.59 5.71 -11.77
C ASP A 85 16.18 5.97 -13.16
N ASN A 86 15.47 6.77 -13.96
CA ASN A 86 15.90 7.20 -15.30
C ASN A 86 16.20 6.05 -16.27
N LEU A 87 15.52 4.91 -16.12
CA LEU A 87 15.70 3.76 -17.02
C LEU A 87 15.12 4.05 -18.42
N ILE A 88 14.01 4.80 -18.47
CA ILE A 88 13.29 5.16 -19.69
C ILE A 88 13.44 6.66 -19.90
N GLY A 89 14.22 7.07 -20.91
CA GLY A 89 14.47 8.48 -21.22
C GLY A 89 15.82 8.70 -21.84
N TYR A 90 16.06 9.91 -22.34
CA TYR A 90 17.25 10.20 -23.17
C TYR A 90 18.35 11.00 -22.45
N ASN A 91 18.05 11.63 -21.29
CA ASN A 91 18.88 12.74 -20.82
C ASN A 91 19.58 12.54 -19.48
N ASP A 92 19.32 11.44 -18.76
CA ASP A 92 19.85 11.26 -17.41
C ASP A 92 20.60 9.94 -17.24
N THR A 93 21.55 9.94 -16.34
CA THR A 93 22.27 8.71 -15.97
C THR A 93 21.33 7.74 -15.25
N VAL A 94 21.29 6.49 -15.70
CA VAL A 94 20.54 5.42 -15.02
C VAL A 94 21.08 5.24 -13.61
N LYS A 95 20.20 5.24 -12.63
CA LYS A 95 20.56 5.14 -11.21
C LYS A 95 19.90 3.90 -10.62
N LEU A 96 20.68 2.90 -10.29
CA LEU A 96 20.24 1.77 -9.48
C LEU A 96 20.15 2.20 -8.01
N ILE A 97 18.99 2.01 -7.41
CA ILE A 97 18.73 2.29 -6.00
C ILE A 97 18.90 0.98 -5.20
N ARG A 98 19.21 1.10 -3.92
CA ARG A 98 19.40 -0.06 -3.04
C ARG A 98 18.13 -0.92 -3.00
N PRO A 99 18.26 -2.25 -2.92
CA PRO A 99 17.12 -3.12 -2.66
C PRO A 99 16.51 -2.84 -1.30
N GLU A 100 15.19 -2.98 -1.19
CA GLU A 100 14.47 -2.88 0.07
C GLU A 100 13.73 -4.18 0.36
N MET A 101 13.46 -4.43 1.63
CA MET A 101 12.76 -5.62 2.09
C MET A 101 11.33 -5.29 2.49
N GLN A 102 10.45 -6.26 2.31
CA GLN A 102 9.08 -6.23 2.79
C GLN A 102 8.79 -7.48 3.60
N ILE A 103 8.03 -7.29 4.67
CA ILE A 103 7.46 -8.38 5.45
C ILE A 103 6.05 -7.99 5.85
N LYS A 104 5.09 -8.92 5.76
CA LYS A 104 3.72 -8.72 6.22
C LYS A 104 3.23 -9.97 6.91
N PHE A 105 2.69 -9.81 8.09
CA PHE A 105 2.10 -10.85 8.89
C PHE A 105 0.65 -10.51 9.22
N ARG A 106 -0.29 -11.34 8.73
CA ARG A 106 -1.72 -11.25 9.08
C ARG A 106 -1.96 -12.12 10.30
N PHE A 107 -2.17 -11.50 11.42
CA PHE A 107 -2.37 -12.22 12.69
C PHE A 107 -3.85 -12.43 13.04
N TYR A 108 -4.77 -11.80 12.28
CA TYR A 108 -6.20 -11.99 12.43
C TYR A 108 -6.90 -11.88 11.06
N ASP A 109 -7.64 -12.92 10.69
CA ASP A 109 -8.27 -13.02 9.35
C ASP A 109 -9.54 -12.16 9.21
N GLY A 110 -9.97 -11.57 10.30
CA GLY A 110 -11.21 -10.80 10.32
C GLY A 110 -12.42 -11.64 10.67
N GLY A 111 -13.53 -10.99 10.86
CA GLY A 111 -14.80 -11.60 11.18
C GLY A 111 -15.95 -10.64 10.90
N TYR A 112 -17.13 -11.00 11.34
CA TYR A 112 -18.32 -10.17 11.10
C TYR A 112 -18.18 -8.74 11.66
N TYR A 113 -17.64 -8.59 12.86
CA TYR A 113 -17.49 -7.28 13.51
C TYR A 113 -16.07 -6.71 13.44
N ILE A 114 -15.06 -7.54 13.48
CA ILE A 114 -13.66 -7.12 13.58
C ILE A 114 -13.01 -7.18 12.19
N PRO A 115 -12.24 -6.16 11.77
CA PRO A 115 -11.51 -6.19 10.51
C PRO A 115 -10.41 -7.26 10.53
N SER A 116 -9.96 -7.71 9.37
CA SER A 116 -8.69 -8.42 9.27
C SER A 116 -7.55 -7.47 9.65
N LEU A 117 -6.55 -8.00 10.36
CA LEU A 117 -5.48 -7.20 10.94
C LEU A 117 -4.11 -7.74 10.54
N SER A 118 -3.24 -6.85 10.09
CA SER A 118 -1.86 -7.17 9.71
C SER A 118 -0.86 -6.19 10.28
N LEU A 119 0.31 -6.71 10.59
CA LEU A 119 1.53 -5.95 10.84
C LEU A 119 2.49 -6.17 9.68
N GLY A 120 3.29 -5.17 9.34
CA GLY A 120 4.30 -5.35 8.32
C GLY A 120 5.37 -4.27 8.35
N TYR A 121 6.36 -4.49 7.53
CA TYR A 121 7.43 -3.54 7.25
C TYR A 121 7.61 -3.41 5.74
N ASP A 122 7.72 -2.17 5.26
CA ASP A 122 8.05 -1.86 3.88
C ASP A 122 9.07 -0.71 3.85
N GLY A 123 10.31 -1.04 3.46
CA GLY A 123 11.40 -0.08 3.35
C GLY A 123 11.38 0.78 2.09
N GLN A 124 10.55 0.42 1.09
CA GLN A 124 10.57 1.06 -0.21
C GLN A 124 9.96 2.46 -0.19
N GLY A 125 10.81 3.45 -0.39
CA GLY A 125 10.42 4.85 -0.63
C GLY A 125 10.63 5.27 -2.08
N TYR A 126 10.52 6.58 -2.35
CA TYR A 126 10.75 7.19 -3.66
C TYR A 126 11.69 8.39 -3.53
N PHE A 127 12.34 8.78 -4.65
CA PHE A 127 13.26 9.91 -4.70
C PHE A 127 14.42 9.74 -3.70
N TYR A 128 15.25 8.71 -3.98
CA TYR A 128 16.39 8.41 -3.11
C TYR A 128 17.52 9.44 -3.27
N ASP A 129 17.81 10.14 -2.17
CA ASP A 129 18.96 11.04 -2.09
C ASP A 129 20.21 10.28 -1.69
N ARG A 130 21.23 10.24 -2.58
CA ARG A 130 22.48 9.50 -2.35
C ARG A 130 23.39 10.15 -1.32
N GLU A 131 23.34 11.48 -1.20
CA GLU A 131 24.16 12.20 -0.23
C GLU A 131 23.63 12.01 1.18
N LEU A 132 22.31 12.16 1.36
CA LEU A 132 21.63 11.94 2.62
C LEU A 132 21.40 10.46 2.93
N LYS A 133 21.55 9.56 1.96
CA LYS A 133 21.23 8.12 2.04
C LYS A 133 19.81 7.85 2.53
N LYS A 134 18.88 8.71 2.17
CA LYS A 134 17.47 8.66 2.61
C LYS A 134 16.52 8.86 1.42
N TYR A 135 15.34 8.26 1.53
CA TYR A 135 14.24 8.56 0.60
C TYR A 135 13.60 9.90 0.99
N MET A 136 13.44 10.80 0.03
CA MET A 136 12.71 12.08 0.24
C MET A 136 11.23 11.83 0.45
N GLN A 137 10.68 10.84 -0.22
CA GLN A 137 9.37 10.29 0.05
C GLN A 137 9.55 8.92 0.71
N LYS A 138 9.44 8.89 2.04
CA LYS A 138 9.70 7.69 2.84
C LYS A 138 8.71 6.58 2.51
N GLY A 139 9.15 5.33 2.60
CA GLY A 139 8.31 4.15 2.60
C GLY A 139 7.40 4.09 3.83
N LYS A 140 6.62 3.03 3.96
CA LYS A 140 5.74 2.86 5.14
C LYS A 140 6.54 2.56 6.41
N GLY A 141 7.73 1.98 6.28
CA GLY A 141 8.44 1.47 7.44
C GLY A 141 7.63 0.40 8.16
N LEU A 142 7.66 0.40 9.49
CA LEU A 142 6.77 -0.46 10.28
C LEU A 142 5.34 0.07 10.20
N TYR A 143 4.38 -0.80 9.89
CA TYR A 143 2.99 -0.43 9.80
C TYR A 143 2.05 -1.47 10.43
N PHE A 144 0.88 -0.98 10.85
CA PHE A 144 -0.27 -1.75 11.27
C PHE A 144 -1.45 -1.36 10.41
N VAL A 145 -2.22 -2.32 9.89
CA VAL A 145 -3.37 -2.06 9.04
C VAL A 145 -4.54 -2.98 9.36
N GLY A 146 -5.73 -2.41 9.33
CA GLY A 146 -7.01 -3.11 9.36
C GLY A 146 -7.73 -2.98 8.02
N THR A 147 -8.35 -4.06 7.57
CA THR A 147 -9.14 -4.11 6.33
C THR A 147 -10.51 -4.69 6.59
N LYS A 148 -11.55 -4.03 6.11
CA LYS A 148 -12.94 -4.45 6.29
C LYS A 148 -13.81 -4.09 5.09
N GLU A 149 -14.70 -5.00 4.71
CA GLU A 149 -15.83 -4.67 3.83
C GLU A 149 -16.83 -3.81 4.59
N ILE A 150 -17.27 -2.70 3.99
CA ILE A 150 -18.16 -1.72 4.63
C ILE A 150 -19.37 -1.41 3.75
N ILE A 151 -20.50 -1.11 4.39
CA ILE A 151 -21.74 -0.55 3.82
C ILE A 151 -22.25 -1.25 2.55
N LEU A 152 -21.47 -1.20 1.47
CA LEU A 152 -21.81 -1.81 0.17
C LEU A 152 -20.99 -3.07 -0.04
N PRO A 153 -21.57 -4.12 -0.67
CA PRO A 153 -20.81 -5.27 -1.11
C PRO A 153 -19.65 -4.87 -2.02
N ASN A 154 -18.51 -5.51 -1.81
CA ASN A 154 -17.27 -5.26 -2.56
C ASN A 154 -16.63 -3.87 -2.33
N LEU A 155 -17.14 -3.07 -1.39
CA LEU A 155 -16.49 -1.85 -0.94
C LEU A 155 -15.63 -2.14 0.29
N MET A 156 -14.33 -2.11 0.11
CA MET A 156 -13.36 -2.36 1.18
C MET A 156 -12.82 -1.03 1.72
N ALA A 157 -12.67 -0.95 3.03
CA ALA A 157 -11.97 0.13 3.72
C ALA A 157 -10.71 -0.40 4.38
N HIS A 158 -9.65 0.39 4.28
CA HIS A 158 -8.34 0.12 4.86
C HIS A 158 -7.94 1.29 5.73
N LEU A 159 -7.54 1.03 6.96
CA LEU A 159 -7.09 2.05 7.88
C LEU A 159 -5.86 1.57 8.61
N GLY A 160 -4.83 2.40 8.66
CA GLY A 160 -3.58 2.00 9.30
C GLY A 160 -2.77 3.14 9.85
N LEU A 161 -1.77 2.72 10.62
CA LEU A 161 -0.75 3.57 11.22
C LEU A 161 0.62 3.07 10.77
N ASN A 162 1.59 3.99 10.63
CA ASN A 162 2.94 3.61 10.27
C ASN A 162 4.01 4.52 10.85
N ILE A 163 5.19 3.96 11.03
CA ILE A 163 6.41 4.66 11.46
C ILE A 163 7.44 4.45 10.35
N PRO A 164 7.60 5.43 9.43
CA PRO A 164 8.49 5.29 8.28
C PRO A 164 9.97 5.35 8.63
N ASP A 165 10.31 6.00 9.73
CA ASP A 165 11.69 6.17 10.18
C ASP A 165 11.74 6.19 11.72
N TYR A 166 12.56 5.33 12.28
CA TYR A 166 12.72 5.23 13.75
C TYR A 166 13.47 6.44 14.32
N ASP A 167 14.36 7.06 13.55
CA ASP A 167 15.14 8.21 14.00
C ASP A 167 14.26 9.44 14.25
N ASP A 168 13.26 9.65 13.42
CA ASP A 168 12.34 10.77 13.54
C ASP A 168 11.21 10.49 14.57
N GLY A 169 10.89 9.23 14.82
CA GLY A 169 9.89 8.80 15.81
C GLY A 169 8.47 9.27 15.56
N TYR A 170 8.14 9.72 14.33
CA TYR A 170 6.82 10.22 13.96
C TYR A 170 5.88 9.09 13.57
N LEU A 171 4.67 9.16 14.10
CA LEU A 171 3.56 8.28 13.73
C LEU A 171 2.73 8.94 12.64
N TYR A 172 2.53 8.22 11.57
CA TYR A 172 1.67 8.58 10.45
C TYR A 172 0.44 7.69 10.41
N SER A 173 -0.57 8.14 9.70
CA SER A 173 -1.76 7.34 9.44
C SER A 173 -2.15 7.41 7.98
N PHE A 174 -2.87 6.41 7.54
CA PHE A 174 -3.41 6.34 6.19
C PHE A 174 -4.80 5.72 6.18
N VAL A 175 -5.58 6.08 5.19
CA VAL A 175 -6.87 5.47 4.90
C VAL A 175 -6.98 5.23 3.41
N GLY A 176 -7.63 4.14 3.02
CA GLY A 176 -7.91 3.83 1.64
C GLY A 176 -9.23 3.12 1.49
N PHE A 177 -9.75 3.21 0.29
CA PHE A 177 -10.97 2.53 -0.13
C PHE A 177 -10.73 1.91 -1.49
N ASN A 178 -11.27 0.73 -1.69
CA ASN A 178 -11.39 0.17 -3.01
C ASN A 178 -12.77 -0.43 -3.22
N TYR A 179 -13.29 -0.24 -4.42
CA TYR A 179 -14.58 -0.75 -4.84
C TYR A 179 -14.42 -1.64 -6.06
N ASN A 180 -14.73 -2.93 -5.89
CA ASN A 180 -14.62 -3.91 -6.94
C ASN A 180 -15.93 -4.02 -7.73
N LEU A 181 -15.85 -3.73 -9.03
CA LEU A 181 -16.93 -3.79 -9.98
C LEU A 181 -16.84 -5.09 -10.79
N GLU A 182 -17.75 -6.03 -10.52
CA GLU A 182 -17.91 -7.30 -11.25
C GLU A 182 -16.59 -8.10 -11.42
N ASP A 183 -15.67 -7.99 -10.47
CA ASP A 183 -14.34 -8.62 -10.47
C ASP A 183 -13.44 -8.21 -11.66
N LYS A 184 -13.86 -7.23 -12.45
CA LYS A 184 -13.11 -6.74 -13.62
C LYS A 184 -12.39 -5.42 -13.38
N ILE A 185 -12.99 -4.52 -12.60
CA ILE A 185 -12.47 -3.18 -12.37
C ILE A 185 -12.46 -2.93 -10.86
N ASN A 186 -11.34 -2.46 -10.33
CA ASN A 186 -11.23 -2.06 -8.95
C ASN A 186 -10.85 -0.56 -8.90
N LEU A 187 -11.76 0.27 -8.37
CA LEU A 187 -11.52 1.70 -8.16
C LEU A 187 -10.83 1.88 -6.83
N MET A 188 -9.74 2.63 -6.78
CA MET A 188 -8.91 2.81 -5.60
C MET A 188 -8.78 4.29 -5.23
N LEU A 189 -8.98 4.60 -3.94
CA LEU A 189 -8.78 5.92 -3.35
C LEU A 189 -7.88 5.78 -2.13
N GLU A 190 -6.92 6.68 -1.98
CA GLU A 190 -6.01 6.70 -0.84
C GLU A 190 -5.79 8.11 -0.31
N LEU A 191 -5.77 8.24 0.99
CA LEU A 191 -5.26 9.41 1.70
C LEU A 191 -4.17 8.94 2.67
N ASP A 192 -2.96 9.37 2.41
CA ASP A 192 -1.76 8.92 3.10
C ASP A 192 -1.08 10.07 3.85
N ASN A 193 -0.22 9.76 4.82
CA ASN A 193 0.48 10.73 5.67
C ASN A 193 -0.47 11.71 6.37
N MET A 194 -1.56 11.22 6.93
CA MET A 194 -2.51 12.04 7.66
C MET A 194 -1.95 12.46 9.03
N PHE A 195 -2.45 13.61 9.53
CA PHE A 195 -2.22 14.13 10.88
C PHE A 195 -0.76 14.47 11.22
N HIS A 196 0.06 14.76 10.22
CA HIS A 196 1.42 15.25 10.47
C HIS A 196 1.60 16.69 9.96
N SER A 197 2.24 17.56 10.79
CA SER A 197 2.41 18.98 10.47
C SER A 197 3.44 19.25 9.37
N ASP A 198 4.54 18.48 9.38
CA ASP A 198 5.70 18.75 8.53
C ASP A 198 5.63 18.04 7.17
N TYR A 199 4.83 16.97 7.07
CA TYR A 199 4.61 16.21 5.84
C TYR A 199 3.15 16.30 5.42
N LYS A 200 2.91 16.91 4.28
CA LYS A 200 1.55 17.07 3.73
C LYS A 200 0.95 15.71 3.39
N SER A 201 -0.34 15.55 3.68
CA SER A 201 -1.12 14.39 3.25
C SER A 201 -1.05 14.22 1.75
N ARG A 202 -1.05 12.98 1.27
CA ARG A 202 -1.03 12.60 -0.14
C ARG A 202 -2.35 11.97 -0.51
N PHE A 203 -2.98 12.50 -1.54
CA PHE A 203 -4.18 11.92 -2.12
C PHE A 203 -3.82 11.20 -3.41
N ASN A 204 -4.21 9.94 -3.52
CA ASN A 204 -3.98 9.11 -4.68
C ASN A 204 -5.32 8.53 -5.18
N PHE A 205 -5.43 8.39 -6.50
CA PHE A 205 -6.55 7.73 -7.16
C PHE A 205 -6.03 6.74 -8.19
N GLY A 206 -6.65 5.56 -8.29
CA GLY A 206 -6.26 4.55 -9.26
C GLY A 206 -7.42 3.70 -9.71
N ILE A 207 -7.21 3.08 -10.86
CA ILE A 207 -8.10 2.09 -11.45
C ILE A 207 -7.25 0.86 -11.75
N ARG A 208 -7.69 -0.30 -11.27
CA ARG A 208 -7.13 -1.61 -11.58
C ARG A 208 -8.07 -2.34 -12.51
N PHE A 209 -7.52 -2.89 -13.58
CA PHE A 209 -8.21 -3.77 -14.50
C PHE A 209 -7.75 -5.20 -14.26
N ASN A 210 -8.64 -6.07 -13.84
CA ASN A 210 -8.38 -7.49 -13.66
C ASN A 210 -8.55 -8.18 -15.02
N ILE A 211 -7.45 -8.47 -15.68
CA ILE A 211 -7.44 -9.09 -17.01
C ILE A 211 -7.65 -10.59 -16.90
N THR A 212 -6.97 -11.23 -15.93
CA THR A 212 -7.17 -12.62 -15.53
C THR A 212 -7.12 -12.73 -14.00
N SER A 213 -7.32 -13.92 -13.44
CA SER A 213 -7.11 -14.19 -12.00
C SER A 213 -5.69 -13.84 -11.53
N ASP A 214 -4.71 -13.98 -12.42
CA ASP A 214 -3.28 -13.90 -12.09
C ASP A 214 -2.58 -12.68 -12.67
N PHE A 215 -3.29 -11.89 -13.49
CA PHE A 215 -2.74 -10.69 -14.11
C PHE A 215 -3.69 -9.51 -14.04
N ASN A 216 -3.22 -8.43 -13.46
CA ASN A 216 -3.93 -7.15 -13.48
C ASN A 216 -3.02 -5.98 -13.88
N PHE A 217 -3.67 -4.91 -14.31
CA PHE A 217 -3.06 -3.71 -14.82
C PHE A 217 -3.66 -2.49 -14.13
N ASP A 218 -2.81 -1.64 -13.57
CA ASP A 218 -3.23 -0.44 -12.84
C ASP A 218 -2.81 0.82 -13.58
N ILE A 219 -3.69 1.81 -13.57
CA ILE A 219 -3.39 3.21 -13.90
C ILE A 219 -3.69 4.03 -12.67
N ALA A 220 -2.74 4.83 -12.22
CA ALA A 220 -2.94 5.65 -11.03
C ALA A 220 -2.34 7.05 -11.16
N LEU A 221 -2.94 7.98 -10.41
CA LEU A 221 -2.45 9.31 -10.14
C LEU A 221 -2.03 9.38 -8.67
N ARG A 222 -0.79 9.73 -8.42
CA ARG A 222 -0.24 9.94 -7.06
C ARG A 222 -0.04 11.42 -6.78
N ASN A 223 -0.05 11.78 -5.50
CA ASN A 223 0.21 13.13 -5.03
C ASN A 223 -0.71 14.18 -5.70
N ILE A 224 -1.97 13.88 -5.90
CA ILE A 224 -2.94 14.76 -6.57
C ILE A 224 -3.02 16.08 -5.79
N GLY A 225 -2.97 17.20 -6.52
CA GLY A 225 -3.01 18.55 -5.95
C GLY A 225 -1.67 19.05 -5.39
N ARG A 226 -0.58 18.27 -5.48
CA ARG A 226 0.75 18.70 -5.05
C ARG A 226 1.51 19.37 -6.21
N ASN A 227 2.20 20.44 -5.88
CA ASN A 227 3.12 21.14 -6.77
C ASN A 227 4.20 21.83 -5.92
N SER A 228 5.09 21.06 -5.35
CA SER A 228 6.19 21.54 -4.50
C SER A 228 7.51 20.88 -4.91
N LYS A 229 8.58 21.25 -4.24
CA LYS A 229 9.88 20.61 -4.41
C LYS A 229 10.33 20.01 -3.09
N PHE A 230 11.02 18.90 -3.14
CA PHE A 230 11.75 18.35 -2.01
C PHE A 230 12.98 19.22 -1.69
N ARG A 231 13.58 19.00 -0.54
CA ARG A 231 14.77 19.74 -0.08
C ARG A 231 15.96 19.59 -1.04
N ASN A 232 16.09 18.45 -1.70
CA ASN A 232 17.11 18.18 -2.72
C ASN A 232 16.82 18.79 -4.11
N GLY A 233 15.71 19.55 -4.23
CA GLY A 233 15.29 20.20 -5.47
C GLY A 233 14.46 19.33 -6.42
N GLU A 234 14.30 18.03 -6.15
CA GLU A 234 13.42 17.15 -6.93
C GLU A 234 11.95 17.57 -6.77
N SER A 235 11.17 17.27 -7.80
CA SER A 235 9.77 17.71 -7.85
C SER A 235 8.86 16.78 -7.06
N ASP A 236 8.11 17.34 -6.08
CA ASP A 236 7.02 16.69 -5.38
C ASP A 236 5.69 17.09 -6.05
N LYS A 237 5.45 16.57 -7.24
CA LYS A 237 4.29 16.86 -8.07
C LYS A 237 3.39 15.65 -8.19
N MET A 238 2.22 15.89 -8.75
CA MET A 238 1.34 14.81 -9.20
C MET A 238 2.09 13.91 -10.19
N GLU A 239 2.05 12.61 -9.94
CA GLU A 239 2.68 11.58 -10.74
C GLU A 239 1.63 10.67 -11.39
N ARG A 240 1.95 10.21 -12.61
CA ARG A 240 1.21 9.16 -13.29
C ARG A 240 1.96 7.85 -13.13
N ILE A 241 1.23 6.82 -12.77
CA ILE A 241 1.76 5.48 -12.58
C ILE A 241 1.03 4.53 -13.51
N VAL A 242 1.82 3.64 -14.10
CA VAL A 242 1.34 2.44 -14.77
C VAL A 242 1.98 1.26 -14.05
N GLN A 243 1.18 0.26 -13.71
CA GLN A 243 1.66 -0.90 -12.95
C GLN A 243 1.06 -2.18 -13.50
N PHE A 244 1.89 -3.21 -13.57
CA PHE A 244 1.50 -4.58 -13.91
C PHE A 244 1.73 -5.47 -12.71
N ASN A 245 0.75 -6.29 -12.38
CA ASN A 245 0.85 -7.27 -11.32
C ASN A 245 0.59 -8.65 -11.91
N THR A 246 1.48 -9.58 -11.61
CA THR A 246 1.38 -10.97 -12.06
C THR A 246 1.62 -11.90 -10.89
N SER A 247 0.75 -12.88 -10.73
CA SER A 247 0.85 -13.90 -9.68
C SER A 247 1.15 -15.27 -10.30
N PHE A 248 1.92 -16.08 -9.60
CA PHE A 248 2.24 -17.43 -9.97
C PHE A 248 2.15 -18.32 -8.75
N TYR A 249 1.64 -19.53 -8.92
CA TYR A 249 1.70 -20.52 -7.86
C TYR A 249 2.95 -21.41 -8.04
N LEU A 250 3.84 -21.40 -7.06
CA LEU A 250 5.11 -22.15 -7.09
C LEU A 250 4.99 -23.59 -6.57
N GLY A 251 3.81 -23.98 -6.09
CA GLY A 251 3.59 -25.25 -5.38
C GLY A 251 3.75 -25.12 -3.86
N GLU A 252 3.42 -26.18 -3.15
CA GLU A 252 3.63 -26.26 -1.71
C GLU A 252 5.09 -26.62 -1.41
N PHE A 253 5.73 -25.85 -0.54
CA PHE A 253 7.10 -26.06 -0.05
C PHE A 253 7.07 -26.88 1.25
#